data_1e3715ad7d5e18cedf22e206d8ddc983
#
_entry.id   1e3715ad7d5e18cedf22e206d8ddc983
#
_cell.length_a   1.000
_cell.length_b   1.000
_cell.length_c   1.000
_cell.angle_alpha   90.00
_cell.angle_beta   90.00
_cell.angle_gamma   90.00
#
_symmetry.space_group_name_H-M   'P 1'
#
loop_
_entity.id
_entity.type
_entity.pdbx_description
1 polymer ?
#
loop_
_entity_poly.entity_id
_entity_poly.type
_entity_poly.pdbx_seq_one_letter_code
_entity_poly.pdbx_strand_id
1 'polypeptide(L)' 'MLKNLPSLKAKQLVRLLKAGGCEFYREGKGDHKLYVRYVEGKKMVAPIDMGEREFSPPYVVRIFRQFGFSKTEIEELLK' A
#
# COMPACT_ATOMS: atom_id res chain seq x y z
N MET A 1 14.32 8.84 -8.69
CA MET A 1 13.01 8.51 -9.28
C MET A 1 12.84 7.02 -9.40
N LEU A 2 11.64 6.55 -9.08
CA LEU A 2 11.34 5.13 -9.19
C LEU A 2 11.18 4.73 -10.65
N LYS A 3 11.85 3.66 -11.04
CA LYS A 3 11.78 3.15 -12.41
C LYS A 3 11.30 1.72 -12.41
N ASN A 4 10.69 1.30 -13.51
CA ASN A 4 10.28 -0.09 -13.71
C ASN A 4 9.40 -0.61 -12.59
N LEU A 5 8.48 0.23 -12.14
CA LEU A 5 7.54 -0.17 -11.12
C LEU A 5 6.54 -1.17 -11.71
N PRO A 6 6.30 -2.28 -11.05
CA PRO A 6 5.34 -3.25 -11.56
C PRO A 6 3.92 -2.87 -11.25
N SER A 7 2.99 -3.40 -12.05
CA SER A 7 1.59 -3.42 -11.65
C SER A 7 1.46 -4.51 -10.61
N LEU A 8 0.61 -4.32 -9.63
CA LEU A 8 0.43 -5.28 -8.55
C LEU A 8 -1.02 -5.67 -8.39
N LYS A 9 -1.25 -6.93 -8.09
CA LYS A 9 -2.58 -7.38 -7.69
C LYS A 9 -2.81 -6.97 -6.24
N ALA A 10 -4.09 -6.85 -5.85
CA ALA A 10 -4.43 -6.43 -4.50
C ALA A 10 -3.72 -7.26 -3.44
N LYS A 11 -3.70 -8.58 -3.59
CA LYS A 11 -3.05 -9.45 -2.61
C LYS A 11 -1.55 -9.18 -2.51
N GLN A 12 -0.92 -8.89 -3.65
CA GLN A 12 0.51 -8.61 -3.67
C GLN A 12 0.79 -7.28 -2.97
N LEU A 13 -0.02 -6.27 -3.25
CA LEU A 13 0.14 -4.96 -2.61
C LEU A 13 -0.02 -5.09 -1.09
N VAL A 14 -1.07 -5.80 -0.65
CA VAL A 14 -1.30 -5.99 0.78
C VAL A 14 -0.12 -6.72 1.44
N ARG A 15 0.44 -7.71 0.76
CA ARG A 15 1.59 -8.44 1.31
C ARG A 15 2.77 -7.49 1.52
N LEU A 16 3.02 -6.61 0.54
CA LEU A 16 4.12 -5.66 0.65
C LEU A 16 3.85 -4.64 1.75
N LEU A 17 2.61 -4.16 1.85
CA LEU A 17 2.25 -3.21 2.89
C LEU A 17 2.46 -3.82 4.28
N LYS A 18 2.08 -5.08 4.46
CA LYS A 18 2.28 -5.77 5.73
C LYS A 18 3.77 -5.93 6.04
N ALA A 19 4.57 -6.23 5.03
CA ALA A 19 6.01 -6.34 5.21
C ALA A 19 6.60 -5.01 5.65
N GLY A 20 5.97 -3.90 5.27
CA GLY A 20 6.41 -2.56 5.65
C GLY A 20 5.80 -2.06 6.96
N GLY A 21 5.04 -2.89 7.66
CA GLY A 21 4.48 -2.51 8.95
C GLY A 21 3.02 -2.09 8.93
N CYS A 22 2.35 -2.23 7.80
CA CYS A 22 0.92 -1.94 7.74
C CYS A 22 0.13 -3.12 8.27
N GLU A 23 -1.03 -2.85 8.84
CA GLU A 23 -1.91 -3.87 9.37
C GLU A 23 -3.34 -3.63 8.91
N PHE A 24 -4.11 -4.70 8.87
CA PHE A 24 -5.52 -4.58 8.58
C PHE A 24 -6.18 -3.76 9.68
N TYR A 25 -6.99 -2.78 9.30
CA TYR A 25 -7.64 -1.91 10.26
C TYR A 25 -9.11 -2.28 10.42
N ARG A 26 -9.88 -2.20 9.33
CA ARG A 26 -11.28 -2.59 9.34
C ARG A 26 -11.81 -2.69 7.92
N GLU A 27 -13.01 -3.25 7.78
CA GLU A 27 -13.68 -3.30 6.49
C GLU A 27 -14.15 -1.91 6.10
N GLY A 28 -14.08 -1.62 4.81
CA GLY A 28 -14.64 -0.42 4.24
C GLY A 28 -15.90 -0.75 3.45
N LYS A 29 -16.30 0.16 2.57
CA LYS A 29 -17.46 -0.08 1.72
C LYS A 29 -17.11 -1.06 0.60
N GLY A 30 -18.08 -1.93 0.26
CA GLY A 30 -17.91 -2.86 -0.84
C GLY A 30 -16.69 -3.72 -0.65
N ASP A 31 -15.81 -3.75 -1.65
CA ASP A 31 -14.60 -4.56 -1.60
C ASP A 31 -13.41 -3.85 -0.99
N HIS A 32 -13.61 -2.67 -0.41
CA HIS A 32 -12.52 -1.94 0.20
C HIS A 32 -12.20 -2.47 1.59
N LYS A 33 -10.91 -2.59 1.87
CA LYS A 33 -10.39 -2.91 3.20
C LYS A 33 -9.45 -1.81 3.61
N LEU A 34 -9.61 -1.34 4.84
CA LEU A 34 -8.76 -0.26 5.34
C LEU A 34 -7.55 -0.85 6.04
N TYR A 35 -6.38 -0.31 5.70
CA TYR A 35 -5.14 -0.70 6.35
C TYR A 35 -4.56 0.50 7.07
N VAL A 36 -3.76 0.25 8.08
CA VAL A 36 -3.22 1.29 8.94
C VAL A 36 -1.73 1.08 9.17
N ARG A 37 -1.01 2.18 9.25
CA ARG A 37 0.41 2.18 9.60
C ARG A 37 0.64 3.32 10.58
N TYR A 38 1.41 3.07 11.61
CA TYR A 38 1.78 4.10 12.59
C TYR A 38 3.23 4.51 12.34
N VAL A 39 3.45 5.79 12.10
CA VAL A 39 4.78 6.33 11.85
C VAL A 39 5.00 7.47 12.83
N GLU A 40 5.94 7.29 13.74
CA GLU A 40 6.26 8.29 14.76
C GLU A 40 5.01 8.82 15.46
N GLY A 41 4.14 7.90 15.83
CA GLY A 41 2.91 8.24 16.53
C GLY A 41 1.78 8.72 15.65
N LYS A 42 2.02 8.90 14.37
CA LYS A 42 0.98 9.33 13.44
C LYS A 42 0.29 8.11 12.83
N LYS A 43 -1.02 8.17 12.81
CA LYS A 43 -1.83 7.10 12.24
C LYS A 43 -2.13 7.41 10.78
N MET A 44 -1.72 6.52 9.90
CA MET A 44 -1.96 6.66 8.47
C MET A 44 -2.84 5.53 8.01
N VAL A 45 -3.96 5.85 7.37
CA VAL A 45 -4.95 4.88 6.94
C VAL A 45 -5.26 5.09 5.47
N ALA A 46 -5.39 4.01 4.74
CA ALA A 46 -5.81 4.09 3.34
C ALA A 46 -6.66 2.88 2.98
N PRO A 47 -7.64 3.08 2.09
CA PRO A 47 -8.46 1.98 1.61
C PRO A 47 -7.78 1.28 0.45
N ILE A 48 -7.88 -0.05 0.43
CA ILE A 48 -7.38 -0.87 -0.66
C ILE A 48 -8.57 -1.58 -1.27
N ASP A 49 -8.77 -1.40 -2.56
CA ASP A 49 -9.88 -2.03 -3.28
C ASP A 49 -9.49 -3.48 -3.61
N MET A 50 -9.98 -4.41 -2.82
CA MET A 50 -9.66 -5.82 -2.98
C MET A 50 -10.36 -6.45 -4.18
N GLY A 51 -11.34 -5.76 -4.76
CA GLY A 51 -12.02 -6.22 -5.96
C GLY A 51 -11.33 -5.80 -7.24
N GLU A 52 -10.33 -4.93 -7.15
CA GLU A 52 -9.60 -4.49 -8.31
C GLU A 52 -8.67 -5.60 -8.79
N ARG A 53 -8.65 -5.83 -10.11
CA ARG A 53 -7.83 -6.90 -10.67
C ARG A 53 -6.34 -6.59 -10.51
N GLU A 54 -5.98 -5.35 -10.83
CA GLU A 54 -4.56 -4.97 -10.83
C GLU A 54 -4.45 -3.47 -10.65
N PHE A 55 -3.45 -3.04 -9.88
CA PHE A 55 -3.19 -1.62 -9.66
C PHE A 55 -2.03 -1.17 -10.54
N SER A 56 -2.22 -0.02 -11.20
CA SER A 56 -1.16 0.55 -12.03
C SER A 56 -0.01 1.04 -11.16
N PRO A 57 1.21 1.12 -11.72
CA PRO A 57 2.36 1.62 -10.95
C PRO A 57 2.15 2.98 -10.28
N PRO A 58 1.57 4.00 -10.94
CA PRO A 58 1.33 5.27 -10.27
C PRO A 58 0.41 5.14 -9.05
N TYR A 59 -0.59 4.28 -9.15
CA TYR A 59 -1.50 4.06 -8.04
C TYR A 59 -0.79 3.37 -6.88
N VAL A 60 0.05 2.39 -7.19
CA VAL A 60 0.84 1.68 -6.17
C VAL A 60 1.71 2.67 -5.39
N VAL A 61 2.39 3.56 -6.11
CA VAL A 61 3.24 4.57 -5.47
C VAL A 61 2.40 5.49 -4.59
N ARG A 62 1.23 5.90 -5.09
CA ARG A 62 0.35 6.77 -4.32
C ARG A 62 -0.04 6.13 -2.99
N ILE A 63 -0.38 4.85 -3.03
CA ILE A 63 -0.76 4.13 -1.80
C ILE A 63 0.42 4.07 -0.83
N PHE A 64 1.61 3.71 -1.30
CA PHE A 64 2.77 3.68 -0.43
C PHE A 64 3.04 5.04 0.20
N ARG A 65 2.93 6.12 -0.61
CA ARG A 65 3.15 7.46 -0.10
C ARG A 65 2.11 7.85 0.95
N GLN A 66 0.88 7.41 0.76
CA GLN A 66 -0.18 7.70 1.71
C GLN A 66 0.10 7.10 3.08
N PHE A 67 0.83 5.97 3.11
CA PHE A 67 1.25 5.34 4.35
C PHE A 67 2.58 5.89 4.86
N GLY A 68 3.11 6.91 4.22
CA GLY A 68 4.33 7.56 4.67
C GLY A 68 5.63 6.86 4.30
N PHE A 69 5.60 5.94 3.36
CA PHE A 69 6.83 5.29 2.91
C PHE A 69 7.66 6.24 2.08
N SER A 70 8.96 6.27 2.35
CA SER A 70 9.88 7.06 1.56
C SER A 70 10.20 6.33 0.25
N LYS A 71 10.81 7.04 -0.68
CA LYS A 71 11.23 6.46 -1.94
C LYS A 71 12.11 5.23 -1.71
N THR A 72 13.07 5.34 -0.79
CA THR A 72 13.97 4.24 -0.48
C THR A 72 13.22 3.04 0.08
N GLU A 73 12.27 3.29 0.98
CA GLU A 73 11.46 2.21 1.55
C GLU A 73 10.63 1.51 0.47
N ILE A 74 10.04 2.29 -0.43
CA ILE A 74 9.25 1.73 -1.52
C ILE A 74 10.12 0.83 -2.40
N GLU A 75 11.31 1.31 -2.74
CA GLU A 75 12.25 0.54 -3.57
C GLU A 75 12.64 -0.78 -2.89
N GLU A 76 12.85 -0.73 -1.58
CA GLU A 76 13.20 -1.94 -0.84
C GLU A 76 12.06 -2.95 -0.83
N LEU A 77 10.83 -2.48 -0.66
CA LEU A 77 9.68 -3.36 -0.63
C LEU A 77 9.40 -4.00 -1.99
N LEU A 78 9.76 -3.32 -3.07
CA LEU A 78 9.50 -3.80 -4.42
C LEU A 78 10.63 -4.65 -5.02
N LYS A 79 11.68 -4.88 -4.27
CA LYS A 79 12.78 -5.71 -4.73
C LYS A 79 12.37 -7.16 -4.91
#